data_421ddfa92ee1895e353963454918d4a0
#
_entry.id   421ddfa92ee1895e353963454918d4a0
#
_cell.length_a   1.000
_cell.length_b   1.000
_cell.length_c   1.000
_cell.angle_alpha   90.00
_cell.angle_beta   90.00
_cell.angle_gamma   90.00
#
_symmetry.space_group_name_H-M   'P 1'
#
loop_
_entity.id
_entity.type
_entity.pdbx_description
1 polymer ?
#
loop_
_entity_poly.entity_id
_entity_poly.type
_entity_poly.pdbx_seq_one_letter_code
_entity_poly.pdbx_strand_id
1 'polypeptide(L)'
;MKYSILKLITDKEYRLRDLEKLRGFLIQKYEGNTIFHIHVSGNFDYSYPKLQYKLIKRNLAIMAIEEVCDLNSKMFEEIEYIDIFGDMFFDIKKELEIKNEDIVYSKDEMFDYKFVSPYLPLNQKNFRKFLDGEYDLNKAITNNILEVLKGLGIWLKPDEKIYVSHNLKMDKRNLKDVSMVTFDGKFSTNIKFPDYFSIGKRKSIGYGTFVIDKAK
;
A
#
# COMPACT_ATOMS: atom_id res chain seq x y z
N MET A 1 -11.23 12.63 -3.69
CA MET A 1 -10.86 11.26 -4.14
C MET A 1 -11.67 10.25 -3.35
N LYS A 2 -12.41 9.37 -4.07
CA LYS A 2 -13.16 8.25 -3.46
C LYS A 2 -12.23 7.07 -3.23
N TYR A 3 -12.30 6.44 -2.07
CA TYR A 3 -11.66 5.15 -1.82
C TYR A 3 -12.51 4.29 -0.90
N SER A 4 -12.31 2.98 -0.96
CA SER A 4 -13.00 2.03 -0.11
C SER A 4 -12.03 1.04 0.52
N ILE A 5 -12.37 0.55 1.71
CA ILE A 5 -11.62 -0.49 2.42
C ILE A 5 -12.61 -1.59 2.79
N LEU A 6 -12.42 -2.77 2.20
CA LEU A 6 -13.12 -4.00 2.57
C LEU A 6 -12.23 -4.81 3.50
N LYS A 7 -12.66 -5.02 4.75
CA LYS A 7 -12.00 -5.91 5.71
C LYS A 7 -12.67 -7.28 5.71
N LEU A 8 -11.86 -8.32 5.72
CA LEU A 8 -12.27 -9.73 5.81
C LEU A 8 -11.74 -10.25 7.15
N ILE A 9 -12.63 -10.39 8.11
CA ILE A 9 -12.30 -10.71 9.50
C ILE A 9 -12.72 -12.15 9.76
N THR A 10 -11.77 -12.97 10.21
CA THR A 10 -11.97 -14.34 10.64
C THR A 10 -11.45 -14.50 12.07
N ASP A 11 -11.51 -15.68 12.63
CA ASP A 11 -10.90 -16.04 13.93
C ASP A 11 -9.36 -16.10 13.89
N LYS A 12 -8.76 -16.06 12.67
CA LYS A 12 -7.31 -16.14 12.46
C LYS A 12 -6.66 -14.75 12.35
N GLU A 13 -5.50 -14.60 12.95
CA GLU A 13 -4.61 -13.47 12.70
C GLU A 13 -3.70 -13.74 11.50
N TYR A 14 -3.64 -12.78 10.58
CA TYR A 14 -2.87 -12.87 9.35
C TYR A 14 -1.55 -12.11 9.41
N ARG A 15 -0.65 -12.48 8.51
CA ARG A 15 0.66 -11.85 8.32
C ARG A 15 0.75 -11.26 6.91
N LEU A 16 1.71 -10.39 6.71
CA LEU A 16 1.90 -9.70 5.42
C LEU A 16 2.05 -10.67 4.22
N ARG A 17 2.68 -11.83 4.42
CA ARG A 17 2.82 -12.88 3.41
C ARG A 17 1.48 -13.47 2.94
N ASP A 18 0.45 -13.41 3.79
CA ASP A 18 -0.87 -13.97 3.49
C ASP A 18 -1.63 -13.12 2.46
N LEU A 19 -1.25 -11.85 2.29
CA LEU A 19 -1.83 -10.96 1.29
C LEU A 19 -1.57 -11.42 -0.16
N GLU A 20 -0.44 -12.08 -0.42
CA GLU A 20 -0.19 -12.67 -1.74
C GLU A 20 -1.16 -13.84 -2.01
N LYS A 21 -1.56 -14.57 -0.98
CA LYS A 21 -2.52 -15.68 -1.10
C LYS A 21 -3.93 -15.16 -1.29
N LEU A 22 -4.32 -14.15 -0.52
CA LEU A 22 -5.59 -13.45 -0.75
C LEU A 22 -5.69 -12.95 -2.19
N ARG A 23 -4.63 -12.31 -2.69
CA ARG A 23 -4.56 -11.88 -4.08
C ARG A 23 -4.74 -13.04 -5.05
N GLY A 24 -4.02 -14.16 -4.84
CA GLY A 24 -4.13 -15.36 -5.69
C GLY A 24 -5.55 -15.93 -5.70
N PHE A 25 -6.17 -16.04 -4.54
CA PHE A 25 -7.56 -16.48 -4.39
C PHE A 25 -8.53 -15.57 -5.17
N LEU A 26 -8.41 -14.25 -5.03
CA LEU A 26 -9.31 -13.31 -5.71
C LEU A 26 -9.10 -13.28 -7.22
N ILE A 27 -7.87 -13.43 -7.71
CA ILE A 27 -7.58 -13.59 -9.15
C ILE A 27 -8.32 -14.82 -9.70
N GLN A 28 -8.27 -15.94 -9.00
CA GLN A 28 -8.92 -17.17 -9.41
C GLN A 28 -10.46 -17.06 -9.31
N LYS A 29 -10.97 -16.50 -8.20
CA LYS A 29 -12.42 -16.32 -8.00
C LYS A 29 -13.06 -15.38 -9.02
N TYR A 30 -12.33 -14.34 -9.45
CA TYR A 30 -12.80 -13.34 -10.41
C TYR A 30 -12.04 -13.44 -11.73
N GLU A 31 -11.82 -14.66 -12.21
CA GLU A 31 -11.16 -14.95 -13.49
C GLU A 31 -11.80 -14.15 -14.62
N GLY A 32 -10.98 -13.53 -15.48
CA GLY A 32 -11.43 -12.64 -16.56
C GLY A 32 -11.59 -11.17 -16.17
N ASN A 33 -11.53 -10.81 -14.88
CA ASN A 33 -11.49 -9.41 -14.48
C ASN A 33 -10.04 -8.89 -14.45
N THR A 34 -9.69 -8.07 -15.43
CA THR A 34 -8.33 -7.55 -15.65
C THR A 34 -7.80 -6.68 -14.50
N ILE A 35 -8.67 -6.13 -13.66
CA ILE A 35 -8.28 -5.28 -12.51
C ILE A 35 -7.43 -6.07 -11.49
N PHE A 36 -7.65 -7.36 -11.35
CA PHE A 36 -6.82 -8.22 -10.48
C PHE A 36 -5.46 -8.57 -11.11
N HIS A 37 -5.33 -8.44 -12.44
CA HIS A 37 -4.12 -8.70 -13.20
C HIS A 37 -3.37 -7.39 -13.47
N ILE A 38 -2.39 -7.03 -12.64
CA ILE A 38 -1.52 -5.86 -12.86
C ILE A 38 -0.69 -6.00 -14.16
N HIS A 39 -0.78 -7.12 -14.88
CA HIS A 39 0.05 -7.47 -16.03
C HIS A 39 -0.72 -7.80 -17.31
N VAL A 40 -1.87 -7.18 -17.56
CA VAL A 40 -2.56 -7.39 -18.83
C VAL A 40 -2.02 -6.42 -19.87
N SER A 41 -1.52 -6.99 -20.96
CA SER A 41 -1.04 -6.35 -22.18
C SER A 41 0.37 -5.73 -22.17
N GLY A 42 1.44 -6.53 -21.91
CA GLY A 42 2.79 -6.22 -22.42
C GLY A 42 3.49 -4.90 -22.05
N ASN A 43 2.77 -3.90 -21.63
CA ASN A 43 3.26 -2.65 -21.10
C ASN A 43 3.08 -2.64 -19.59
N PHE A 44 4.17 -2.55 -18.84
CA PHE A 44 4.13 -2.26 -17.41
C PHE A 44 3.51 -0.89 -17.22
N ASP A 45 2.23 -0.83 -16.87
CA ASP A 45 1.63 0.39 -16.39
C ASP A 45 2.23 0.70 -15.01
N TYR A 46 3.14 1.66 -14.98
CA TYR A 46 3.78 2.16 -13.75
C TYR A 46 2.87 3.08 -12.96
N SER A 47 1.55 3.06 -13.21
CA SER A 47 0.59 3.81 -12.43
C SER A 47 0.54 3.33 -10.97
N TYR A 48 0.06 4.20 -10.09
CA TYR A 48 -0.20 3.79 -8.70
C TYR A 48 -1.29 2.72 -8.66
N PRO A 49 -1.07 1.57 -8.01
CA PRO A 49 -2.06 0.49 -8.00
C PRO A 49 -3.34 0.94 -7.30
N LYS A 50 -4.45 0.97 -8.03
CA LYS A 50 -5.75 1.37 -7.48
C LYS A 50 -6.44 0.25 -6.69
N LEU A 51 -6.01 -1.00 -6.83
CA LEU A 51 -6.38 -2.12 -5.99
C LEU A 51 -5.17 -2.58 -5.18
N GLN A 52 -5.30 -2.54 -3.85
CA GLN A 52 -4.20 -2.86 -2.95
C GLN A 52 -4.68 -3.79 -1.84
N TYR A 53 -3.88 -4.78 -1.51
CA TYR A 53 -4.11 -5.68 -0.39
C TYR A 53 -3.43 -5.14 0.86
N LYS A 54 -4.11 -5.14 1.98
CA LYS A 54 -3.65 -4.54 3.25
C LYS A 54 -3.78 -5.50 4.40
N LEU A 55 -2.95 -5.30 5.40
CA LEU A 55 -3.11 -5.94 6.69
C LEU A 55 -3.51 -4.85 7.71
N ILE A 56 -4.76 -4.87 8.15
CA ILE A 56 -5.28 -3.86 9.09
C ILE A 56 -5.63 -4.56 10.40
N LYS A 57 -4.91 -4.22 11.48
CA LYS A 57 -5.06 -4.87 12.79
C LYS A 57 -5.03 -6.41 12.69
N ARG A 58 -4.09 -6.94 11.88
CA ARG A 58 -3.92 -8.36 11.56
C ARG A 58 -5.06 -9.04 10.79
N ASN A 59 -6.04 -8.29 10.32
CA ASN A 59 -7.07 -8.79 9.41
C ASN A 59 -6.70 -8.49 7.96
N LEU A 60 -7.14 -9.37 7.06
CA LEU A 60 -7.02 -9.14 5.62
C LEU A 60 -7.92 -7.99 5.21
N ALA A 61 -7.42 -7.10 4.36
CA ALA A 61 -8.22 -6.01 3.83
C ALA A 61 -7.84 -5.73 2.37
N ILE A 62 -8.78 -5.13 1.65
CA ILE A 62 -8.62 -4.71 0.25
C ILE A 62 -8.96 -3.23 0.19
N MET A 63 -8.01 -2.42 -0.25
CA MET A 63 -8.22 -1.00 -0.52
C MET A 63 -8.40 -0.81 -2.01
N ALA A 64 -9.49 -0.15 -2.40
CA ALA A 64 -9.79 0.23 -3.77
C ALA A 64 -9.93 1.75 -3.89
N ILE A 65 -9.45 2.32 -4.99
CA ILE A 65 -9.34 3.78 -5.19
C ILE A 65 -10.07 4.14 -6.49
N GLU A 66 -10.87 5.22 -6.44
CA GLU A 66 -11.63 5.79 -7.55
C GLU A 66 -12.59 4.76 -8.19
N GLU A 67 -12.54 4.58 -9.50
CA GLU A 67 -13.41 3.68 -10.26
C GLU A 67 -13.33 2.21 -9.80
N VAL A 68 -12.28 1.83 -9.08
CA VAL A 68 -12.13 0.46 -8.56
C VAL A 68 -12.93 0.22 -7.28
N CYS A 69 -13.48 1.27 -6.65
CA CYS A 69 -14.25 1.14 -5.41
C CYS A 69 -15.47 0.23 -5.54
N ASP A 70 -16.10 0.19 -6.70
CA ASP A 70 -17.30 -0.63 -6.95
C ASP A 70 -16.97 -2.13 -6.87
N LEU A 71 -15.71 -2.51 -7.14
CA LEU A 71 -15.27 -3.89 -6.97
C LEU A 71 -15.30 -4.33 -5.48
N ASN A 72 -14.95 -3.44 -4.55
CA ASN A 72 -15.06 -3.75 -3.12
C ASN A 72 -16.52 -3.95 -2.70
N SER A 73 -17.46 -3.18 -3.25
CA SER A 73 -18.90 -3.37 -3.00
C SER A 73 -19.38 -4.73 -3.53
N LYS A 74 -18.97 -5.09 -4.75
CA LYS A 74 -19.23 -6.40 -5.32
C LYS A 74 -18.64 -7.53 -4.48
N MET A 75 -17.38 -7.42 -4.09
CA MET A 75 -16.72 -8.42 -3.23
C MET A 75 -17.38 -8.53 -1.85
N PHE A 76 -17.86 -7.42 -1.29
CA PHE A 76 -18.61 -7.43 -0.02
C PHE A 76 -19.87 -8.30 -0.09
N GLU A 77 -20.56 -8.28 -1.23
CA GLU A 77 -21.77 -9.11 -1.45
C GLU A 77 -21.40 -10.58 -1.76
N GLU A 78 -20.44 -10.80 -2.66
CA GLU A 78 -20.18 -12.10 -3.28
C GLU A 78 -19.17 -13.00 -2.54
N ILE A 79 -18.34 -12.46 -1.66
CA ILE A 79 -17.39 -13.29 -0.91
C ILE A 79 -18.09 -14.00 0.24
N GLU A 80 -18.28 -15.30 0.09
CA GLU A 80 -18.83 -16.18 1.13
C GLU A 80 -17.73 -16.91 1.90
N TYR A 81 -16.58 -17.13 1.27
CA TYR A 81 -15.41 -17.75 1.88
C TYR A 81 -14.12 -17.18 1.30
N ILE A 82 -13.02 -17.38 2.00
CA ILE A 82 -11.67 -17.15 1.50
C ILE A 82 -10.82 -18.41 1.66
N ASP A 83 -9.91 -18.64 0.70
CA ASP A 83 -8.90 -19.68 0.76
C ASP A 83 -7.52 -19.05 0.95
N ILE A 84 -6.89 -19.38 2.06
CA ILE A 84 -5.53 -18.92 2.37
C ILE A 84 -4.65 -20.16 2.62
N PHE A 85 -3.84 -20.54 1.65
CA PHE A 85 -2.95 -21.72 1.70
C PHE A 85 -3.69 -23.08 1.74
N GLY A 86 -4.88 -23.20 1.19
CA GLY A 86 -5.71 -24.38 1.29
C GLY A 86 -6.57 -24.45 2.57
N ASP A 87 -6.41 -23.49 3.48
CA ASP A 87 -7.30 -23.28 4.60
C ASP A 87 -8.51 -22.46 4.15
N MET A 88 -9.69 -23.07 4.14
CA MET A 88 -10.94 -22.40 3.78
C MET A 88 -11.63 -21.82 5.01
N PHE A 89 -11.96 -20.53 4.95
CA PHE A 89 -12.68 -19.80 6.00
C PHE A 89 -14.05 -19.40 5.47
N PHE A 90 -15.13 -19.94 6.02
CA PHE A 90 -16.52 -19.65 5.64
C PHE A 90 -17.19 -18.63 6.57
N ASP A 91 -16.78 -18.59 7.84
CA ASP A 91 -17.30 -17.61 8.79
C ASP A 91 -16.48 -16.32 8.73
N ILE A 92 -16.85 -15.44 7.78
CA ILE A 92 -16.16 -14.19 7.54
C ILE A 92 -17.07 -13.03 7.90
N LYS A 93 -16.69 -12.26 8.91
CA LYS A 93 -17.28 -10.94 9.13
C LYS A 93 -16.68 -9.97 8.13
N LYS A 94 -17.52 -9.34 7.31
CA LYS A 94 -17.12 -8.34 6.33
C LYS A 94 -17.45 -6.94 6.82
N GLU A 95 -16.51 -6.01 6.68
CA GLU A 95 -16.72 -4.60 6.99
C GLU A 95 -16.29 -3.78 5.76
N LEU A 96 -17.21 -2.99 5.21
CA LEU A 96 -16.94 -2.11 4.07
C LEU A 96 -17.04 -0.65 4.52
N GLU A 97 -15.95 0.09 4.35
CA GLU A 97 -15.88 1.53 4.55
C GLU A 97 -15.68 2.23 3.20
N ILE A 98 -16.53 3.20 2.87
CA ILE A 98 -16.36 4.05 1.69
C ILE A 98 -16.12 5.47 2.17
N LYS A 99 -15.05 6.10 1.69
CA LYS A 99 -14.61 7.42 2.12
C LYS A 99 -14.33 8.34 0.94
N ASN A 100 -14.47 9.64 1.19
CA ASN A 100 -14.05 10.70 0.28
C ASN A 100 -13.08 11.60 1.02
N GLU A 101 -11.81 11.48 0.72
CA GLU A 101 -10.74 12.30 1.29
C GLU A 101 -9.74 12.67 0.21
N ASP A 102 -9.24 13.90 0.21
CA ASP A 102 -8.27 14.35 -0.77
C ASP A 102 -6.84 14.22 -0.24
N ILE A 103 -5.92 13.97 -1.18
CA ILE A 103 -4.50 14.16 -0.94
C ILE A 103 -4.25 15.66 -1.14
N VAL A 104 -3.72 16.31 -0.11
CA VAL A 104 -3.59 17.77 -0.09
C VAL A 104 -2.13 18.18 0.12
N TYR A 105 -1.64 19.06 -0.73
CA TYR A 105 -0.39 19.77 -0.50
C TYR A 105 -0.60 20.89 0.51
N SER A 106 0.29 21.04 1.48
CA SER A 106 0.35 22.16 2.38
C SER A 106 1.68 22.91 2.21
N LYS A 107 1.61 24.23 2.22
CA LYS A 107 2.81 25.06 2.21
C LYS A 107 3.42 25.19 3.61
N ASP A 108 2.57 25.20 4.64
CA ASP A 108 2.93 25.61 5.99
C ASP A 108 2.85 24.48 7.03
N GLU A 109 2.24 23.33 6.68
CA GLU A 109 2.04 22.22 7.61
C GLU A 109 2.80 20.98 7.19
N MET A 110 3.35 20.29 8.19
CA MET A 110 3.91 18.95 8.06
C MET A 110 2.99 17.95 8.74
N PHE A 111 2.76 16.82 8.08
CA PHE A 111 1.94 15.72 8.56
C PHE A 111 2.83 14.55 8.92
N ASP A 112 2.65 14.03 10.13
CA ASP A 112 3.42 12.91 10.66
C ASP A 112 2.73 11.59 10.34
N TYR A 113 3.50 10.64 9.82
CA TYR A 113 3.04 9.31 9.45
C TYR A 113 3.88 8.24 10.12
N LYS A 114 3.23 7.11 10.40
CA LYS A 114 3.87 5.90 10.88
C LYS A 114 3.66 4.77 9.89
N PHE A 115 4.71 4.10 9.50
CA PHE A 115 4.60 2.84 8.75
C PHE A 115 4.00 1.75 9.63
N VAL A 116 2.91 1.15 9.15
CA VAL A 116 2.25 -0.01 9.78
C VAL A 116 2.63 -1.32 9.10
N SER A 117 3.37 -1.24 8.02
CA SER A 117 4.03 -2.36 7.34
C SER A 117 5.41 -1.93 6.84
N PRO A 118 6.35 -2.87 6.64
CA PRO A 118 7.72 -2.55 6.24
C PRO A 118 7.77 -1.75 4.94
N TYR A 119 8.54 -0.67 4.95
CA TYR A 119 8.83 0.15 3.80
C TYR A 119 9.99 -0.44 2.99
N LEU A 120 9.80 -0.58 1.67
CA LEU A 120 10.77 -1.13 0.73
C LEU A 120 11.16 -0.06 -0.31
N PRO A 121 12.14 0.81 -0.03
CA PRO A 121 12.60 1.82 -0.99
C PRO A 121 13.60 1.30 -2.01
N LEU A 122 14.31 0.21 -1.67
CA LEU A 122 15.45 -0.25 -2.44
C LEU A 122 15.04 -1.15 -3.62
N ASN A 123 15.81 -1.07 -4.69
CA ASN A 123 15.78 -1.96 -5.83
C ASN A 123 17.22 -2.35 -6.21
N GLN A 124 17.40 -3.25 -7.18
CA GLN A 124 18.72 -3.71 -7.60
C GLN A 124 19.65 -2.55 -8.04
N LYS A 125 19.11 -1.51 -8.68
CA LYS A 125 19.89 -0.38 -9.20
C LYS A 125 20.42 0.54 -8.10
N ASN A 126 19.63 0.75 -7.03
CA ASN A 126 19.99 1.67 -5.95
C ASN A 126 20.56 0.96 -4.71
N PHE A 127 20.55 -0.37 -4.68
CA PHE A 127 21.06 -1.14 -3.55
C PHE A 127 22.57 -0.92 -3.33
N ARG A 128 23.36 -0.82 -4.43
CA ARG A 128 24.78 -0.52 -4.32
C ARG A 128 25.03 0.83 -3.68
N LYS A 129 24.32 1.88 -4.10
CA LYS A 129 24.42 3.20 -3.48
C LYS A 129 24.08 3.19 -2.00
N PHE A 130 23.13 2.33 -1.60
CA PHE A 130 22.80 2.14 -0.19
C PHE A 130 23.98 1.52 0.59
N LEU A 131 24.64 0.50 0.04
CA LEU A 131 25.81 -0.12 0.66
C LEU A 131 26.99 0.86 0.79
N ASP A 132 27.16 1.74 -0.21
CA ASP A 132 28.22 2.75 -0.26
C ASP A 132 27.90 3.98 0.64
N GLY A 133 26.74 4.01 1.33
CA GLY A 133 26.30 5.12 2.17
C GLY A 133 25.81 6.36 1.42
N GLU A 134 25.63 6.26 0.10
CA GLU A 134 25.23 7.37 -0.77
C GLU A 134 23.70 7.46 -0.98
N TYR A 135 22.93 6.59 -0.31
CA TYR A 135 21.48 6.52 -0.52
C TYR A 135 20.73 7.44 0.43
N ASP A 136 20.09 8.45 -0.14
CA ASP A 136 19.25 9.42 0.59
C ASP A 136 17.82 8.91 0.73
N LEU A 137 17.43 8.54 1.95
CA LEU A 137 16.08 8.07 2.28
C LEU A 137 15.02 9.18 2.16
N ASN A 138 15.35 10.44 2.48
CA ASN A 138 14.41 11.55 2.29
C ASN A 138 14.06 11.71 0.80
N LYS A 139 15.07 11.68 -0.06
CA LYS A 139 14.89 11.71 -1.51
C LYS A 139 14.11 10.51 -2.03
N ALA A 140 14.34 9.33 -1.45
CA ALA A 140 13.59 8.12 -1.81
C ALA A 140 12.11 8.23 -1.45
N ILE A 141 11.77 8.70 -0.25
CA ILE A 141 10.39 8.94 0.18
C ILE A 141 9.74 10.02 -0.72
N THR A 142 10.43 11.14 -0.96
CA THR A 142 9.95 12.20 -1.86
C THR A 142 9.61 11.66 -3.25
N ASN A 143 10.51 10.87 -3.86
CA ASN A 143 10.27 10.28 -5.17
C ASN A 143 9.07 9.30 -5.15
N ASN A 144 8.92 8.53 -4.08
CA ASN A 144 7.78 7.61 -3.94
C ASN A 144 6.46 8.36 -3.72
N ILE A 145 6.47 9.51 -3.03
CA ILE A 145 5.30 10.39 -2.91
C ILE A 145 4.93 10.96 -4.30
N LEU A 146 5.90 11.48 -5.06
CA LEU A 146 5.69 11.95 -6.43
C LEU A 146 5.12 10.85 -7.34
N GLU A 147 5.58 9.60 -7.19
CA GLU A 147 5.06 8.45 -7.91
C GLU A 147 3.57 8.19 -7.58
N VAL A 148 3.16 8.35 -6.31
CA VAL A 148 1.75 8.24 -5.90
C VAL A 148 0.93 9.37 -6.51
N LEU A 149 1.36 10.62 -6.36
CA LEU A 149 0.63 11.78 -6.88
C LEU A 149 0.44 11.66 -8.39
N LYS A 150 1.53 11.39 -9.13
CA LYS A 150 1.48 11.19 -10.58
C LYS A 150 0.54 10.06 -10.99
N GLY A 151 0.61 8.92 -10.29
CA GLY A 151 -0.22 7.75 -10.57
C GLY A 151 -1.71 7.95 -10.27
N LEU A 152 -2.05 8.96 -9.48
CA LEU A 152 -3.42 9.40 -9.19
C LEU A 152 -3.84 10.64 -9.98
N GLY A 153 -3.00 11.12 -10.92
CA GLY A 153 -3.29 12.29 -11.72
C GLY A 153 -3.21 13.62 -10.95
N ILE A 154 -2.54 13.64 -9.80
CA ILE A 154 -2.37 14.84 -8.98
C ILE A 154 -1.03 15.50 -9.35
N TRP A 155 -1.09 16.74 -9.82
CA TRP A 155 0.05 17.52 -10.25
C TRP A 155 0.31 18.69 -9.33
N LEU A 156 1.54 18.78 -8.83
CA LEU A 156 2.00 19.92 -8.07
C LEU A 156 2.32 21.11 -9.01
N LYS A 157 2.12 22.32 -8.53
CA LYS A 157 2.53 23.52 -9.23
C LYS A 157 4.07 23.65 -9.23
N PRO A 158 4.66 24.44 -10.15
CA PRO A 158 6.12 24.60 -10.23
C PRO A 158 6.80 25.11 -8.97
N ASP A 159 6.08 25.87 -8.13
CA ASP A 159 6.54 26.44 -6.86
C ASP A 159 6.25 25.53 -5.66
N GLU A 160 5.46 24.48 -5.83
CA GLU A 160 5.14 23.51 -4.76
C GLU A 160 6.24 22.48 -4.64
N LYS A 161 6.91 22.46 -3.49
CA LYS A 161 8.00 21.52 -3.19
C LYS A 161 7.58 20.55 -2.08
N ILE A 162 7.88 19.27 -2.28
CA ILE A 162 7.68 18.26 -1.25
C ILE A 162 8.86 18.31 -0.26
N TYR A 163 8.52 18.45 1.01
CA TYR A 163 9.46 18.32 2.12
C TYR A 163 9.24 17.00 2.82
N VAL A 164 10.34 16.34 3.19
CA VAL A 164 10.33 15.06 3.88
C VAL A 164 11.40 15.05 4.95
N SER A 165 11.05 14.54 6.11
CA SER A 165 11.99 14.10 7.14
C SER A 165 11.60 12.71 7.63
N HIS A 166 12.53 11.95 8.21
CA HIS A 166 12.23 10.62 8.70
C HIS A 166 12.98 10.23 9.96
N ASN A 167 12.39 9.31 10.71
CA ASN A 167 13.01 8.55 11.78
C ASN A 167 12.77 7.07 11.52
N LEU A 168 13.51 6.53 10.54
CA LEU A 168 13.38 5.14 10.07
C LEU A 168 14.54 4.31 10.62
N LYS A 169 14.19 3.10 11.03
CA LYS A 169 15.17 2.07 11.45
C LYS A 169 15.23 0.99 10.38
N MET A 170 16.44 0.63 10.00
CA MET A 170 16.69 -0.47 9.06
C MET A 170 16.42 -1.81 9.74
N ASP A 171 15.82 -2.73 9.00
CA ASP A 171 15.63 -4.12 9.36
C ASP A 171 15.93 -5.02 8.16
N LYS A 172 16.22 -6.30 8.39
CA LYS A 172 16.41 -7.30 7.35
C LYS A 172 15.31 -8.35 7.46
N ARG A 173 14.60 -8.58 6.37
CA ARG A 173 13.51 -9.57 6.32
C ARG A 173 13.67 -10.49 5.13
N ASN A 174 13.41 -11.77 5.34
CA ASN A 174 13.37 -12.74 4.25
C ASN A 174 12.00 -12.72 3.58
N LEU A 175 12.02 -12.60 2.27
CA LEU A 175 10.85 -12.58 1.43
C LEU A 175 11.05 -13.57 0.28
N LYS A 176 10.35 -14.72 0.31
CA LYS A 176 10.51 -15.79 -0.68
C LYS A 176 12.00 -16.15 -0.91
N ASP A 177 12.69 -16.49 0.17
CA ASP A 177 14.11 -16.89 0.18
C ASP A 177 15.10 -15.79 -0.24
N VAL A 178 14.63 -14.56 -0.46
CA VAL A 178 15.48 -13.41 -0.74
C VAL A 178 15.53 -12.51 0.52
N SER A 179 16.73 -12.27 1.01
CA SER A 179 16.93 -11.28 2.10
C SER A 179 16.77 -9.86 1.53
N MET A 180 15.88 -9.11 2.11
CA MET A 180 15.58 -7.74 1.71
C MET A 180 15.82 -6.77 2.86
N VAL A 181 16.40 -5.63 2.55
CA VAL A 181 16.49 -4.50 3.48
C VAL A 181 15.16 -3.76 3.47
N THR A 182 14.60 -3.60 4.66
CA THR A 182 13.34 -2.90 4.90
C THR A 182 13.56 -1.78 5.91
N PHE A 183 12.61 -0.89 6.01
CA PHE A 183 12.62 0.19 6.98
C PHE A 183 11.28 0.26 7.70
N ASP A 184 11.34 0.44 9.01
CA ASP A 184 10.20 0.65 9.88
C ASP A 184 10.38 1.98 10.64
N GLY A 185 9.29 2.64 11.02
CA GLY A 185 9.35 3.89 11.78
C GLY A 185 8.39 4.96 11.26
N LYS A 186 8.83 6.22 11.35
CA LYS A 186 8.00 7.38 11.05
C LYS A 186 8.64 8.26 10.00
N PHE A 187 7.81 8.99 9.27
CA PHE A 187 8.24 10.08 8.40
C PHE A 187 7.23 11.22 8.47
N SER A 188 7.70 12.41 8.14
CA SER A 188 6.88 13.60 8.04
C SER A 188 6.97 14.16 6.62
N THR A 189 5.86 14.68 6.11
CA THR A 189 5.82 15.34 4.81
C THR A 189 4.75 16.44 4.82
N ASN A 190 4.89 17.41 3.94
CA ASN A 190 3.86 18.45 3.74
C ASN A 190 2.75 18.03 2.76
N ILE A 191 2.65 16.74 2.45
CA ILE A 191 1.53 16.16 1.73
C ILE A 191 0.64 15.40 2.72
N LYS A 192 -0.64 15.80 2.82
CA LYS A 192 -1.63 15.09 3.61
C LYS A 192 -2.20 13.92 2.81
N PHE A 193 -2.06 12.71 3.35
CA PHE A 193 -2.60 11.48 2.79
C PHE A 193 -3.71 10.92 3.67
N PRO A 194 -4.70 10.23 3.11
CA PRO A 194 -5.57 9.34 3.86
C PRO A 194 -4.79 8.18 4.49
N ASP A 195 -5.36 7.58 5.54
CA ASP A 195 -4.79 6.40 6.19
C ASP A 195 -4.72 5.19 5.22
N TYR A 196 -3.76 4.31 5.46
CA TYR A 196 -3.52 3.06 4.73
C TYR A 196 -3.06 3.20 3.29
N PHE A 197 -2.63 4.37 2.87
CA PHE A 197 -1.88 4.51 1.63
C PHE A 197 -0.51 3.82 1.74
N SER A 198 0.11 3.53 0.60
CA SER A 198 1.41 2.85 0.56
C SER A 198 2.37 3.51 -0.40
N ILE A 199 3.64 3.55 -0.03
CA ILE A 199 4.74 4.00 -0.88
C ILE A 199 5.84 2.93 -1.00
N GLY A 200 6.68 3.05 -2.02
CA GLY A 200 7.79 2.14 -2.24
C GLY A 200 7.43 0.91 -3.05
N LYS A 201 8.24 -0.13 -2.93
CA LYS A 201 8.07 -1.39 -3.68
C LYS A 201 7.02 -2.29 -3.03
N ARG A 202 6.36 -3.12 -3.84
CA ARG A 202 5.34 -4.09 -3.40
C ARG A 202 4.14 -3.45 -2.67
N LYS A 203 3.86 -2.17 -2.95
CA LYS A 203 2.75 -1.41 -2.35
C LYS A 203 1.36 -2.03 -2.61
N SER A 204 1.18 -2.70 -3.77
CA SER A 204 -0.07 -3.40 -4.08
C SER A 204 -0.37 -4.59 -3.16
N ILE A 205 0.64 -5.17 -2.53
CA ILE A 205 0.53 -6.29 -1.59
C ILE A 205 0.93 -5.89 -0.17
N GLY A 206 0.63 -4.65 0.19
CA GLY A 206 0.61 -4.16 1.55
C GLY A 206 1.94 -3.70 2.15
N TYR A 207 3.05 -3.68 1.39
CA TYR A 207 4.31 -3.10 1.87
C TYR A 207 4.26 -1.58 1.82
N GLY A 208 5.01 -0.93 2.74
CA GLY A 208 5.08 0.53 2.82
C GLY A 208 3.74 1.21 3.14
N THR A 209 2.81 0.48 3.76
CA THR A 209 1.54 1.05 4.23
C THR A 209 1.78 1.92 5.45
N PHE A 210 1.18 3.11 5.47
CA PHE A 210 1.31 4.06 6.55
C PHE A 210 -0.04 4.63 6.98
N VAL A 211 -0.07 5.19 8.16
CA VAL A 211 -1.21 5.90 8.74
C VAL A 211 -0.73 7.19 9.40
N ILE A 212 -1.63 8.15 9.58
CA ILE A 212 -1.36 9.35 10.38
C ILE A 212 -0.88 8.93 11.77
N ASP A 213 0.26 9.48 12.19
CA ASP A 213 0.76 9.30 13.56
C ASP A 213 0.02 10.29 14.47
N LYS A 214 -1.05 9.81 15.09
CA LYS A 214 -1.74 10.57 16.13
C LYS A 214 -0.87 10.53 17.40
N ALA A 215 0.23 11.27 17.39
CA ALA A 215 0.97 11.51 18.61
C ALA A 215 0.03 12.14 19.64
N LYS A 216 -0.10 11.49 20.78
CA LYS A 216 -0.76 12.06 21.96
C LYS A 216 0.20 13.03 22.63
#